data_967014deec8e28cc47e4db7eafeccd24
#
_entry.id   967014deec8e28cc47e4db7eafeccd24
#
_cell.length_a   1.000
_cell.length_b   1.000
_cell.length_c   1.000
_cell.angle_alpha   90.00
_cell.angle_beta   90.00
_cell.angle_gamma   90.00
#
_symmetry.space_group_name_H-M   'P 1'
#
loop_
_entity.id
_entity.type
_entity.pdbx_description
1 polymer ?
#
loop_
_entity_poly.entity_id
_entity_poly.type
_entity_poly.pdbx_seq_one_letter_code
_entity_poly.pdbx_strand_id
1 'polypeptide(L)'
;VSVPEPVSSRRVAPDPAIASAVGRHHTLSTAIADLVDNAVDAGARNILVRFVLHGGRATGLQIVDDGSGMDEDAIDSAMAYARRRSYGTAELGHFGIGLKAASLSQARTLVVWSRQAGRTAVGRRLRRESLDSGPLVEAFGTGDAATALDKVDAGFAMASGTLVEWQDVDAFLRSTEAMQQGVWLEDTIDRLVMHLGLVLHRILARGEVRLTIEEYEDGFPGAPRAVGPLDPFGYRGTEPGYPIGLVADVPGGSVALRAHLWPATERRSPAFHVGDNDGQGLYVYRNERLLQAGGWNGLAHRSQDLELARVELDLDAVTGAHVTFNPEKTGVVLDATLADAVLKARAGSGLSFAGFLDRARDSSREARRRRGRPIAVVPPRFGLPPSLRTAYAEATETVPGEEPFDIRWRTLPPDKVYEIDREARLVKVNARYRTAIVGGRSNRNNDAPLVKTLLHLLLANHLTSTKNGARMKRETQAWQELVLAAVLEQQAQLDGGTGLP
;
A
#
# COMPACT_ATOMS: atom_id res chain seq x y z
N VAL A 1 19.43 -36.94 -26.66
CA VAL A 1 20.47 -37.46 -25.76
C VAL A 1 19.73 -38.03 -24.57
N SER A 2 19.75 -39.38 -24.40
CA SER A 2 19.15 -40.01 -23.22
C SER A 2 20.03 -39.73 -22.00
N VAL A 3 19.46 -39.16 -20.96
CA VAL A 3 20.12 -38.98 -19.68
C VAL A 3 20.23 -40.37 -19.02
N PRO A 4 21.44 -40.81 -18.58
CA PRO A 4 21.61 -42.10 -17.91
C PRO A 4 20.82 -42.13 -16.59
N GLU A 5 20.32 -43.31 -16.21
CA GLU A 5 19.61 -43.46 -14.94
C GLU A 5 20.54 -43.22 -13.75
N PRO A 6 20.06 -42.55 -12.69
CA PRO A 6 20.86 -42.28 -11.51
C PRO A 6 21.12 -43.58 -10.74
N VAL A 7 22.36 -43.82 -10.36
CA VAL A 7 22.79 -45.01 -9.60
C VAL A 7 22.51 -44.92 -8.09
N SER A 8 22.23 -43.73 -7.57
CA SER A 8 21.86 -43.52 -6.16
C SER A 8 21.10 -42.21 -5.95
N SER A 9 20.29 -42.12 -4.88
CA SER A 9 19.64 -40.91 -4.43
C SER A 9 19.96 -40.63 -2.95
N ARG A 10 20.20 -39.36 -2.59
CA ARG A 10 20.47 -38.92 -1.23
C ARG A 10 19.50 -37.84 -0.85
N ARG A 11 18.86 -37.95 0.31
CA ARG A 11 18.09 -36.83 0.90
C ARG A 11 19.06 -35.79 1.46
N VAL A 12 18.95 -34.57 1.00
CA VAL A 12 19.66 -33.41 1.54
C VAL A 12 18.69 -32.66 2.45
N ALA A 13 19.09 -32.40 3.70
CA ALA A 13 18.32 -31.56 4.60
C ALA A 13 18.26 -30.12 4.06
N PRO A 14 17.12 -29.44 4.15
CA PRO A 14 17.04 -28.03 3.72
C PRO A 14 18.01 -27.18 4.56
N ASP A 15 18.78 -26.32 3.88
CA ASP A 15 19.64 -25.36 4.54
C ASP A 15 18.79 -24.25 5.18
N PRO A 16 18.99 -23.91 6.47
CA PRO A 16 18.31 -22.78 7.13
C PRO A 16 18.49 -21.44 6.39
N ALA A 17 19.58 -21.27 5.65
CA ALA A 17 19.81 -20.09 4.80
C ALA A 17 18.77 -19.91 3.67
N ILE A 18 18.00 -20.96 3.34
CA ILE A 18 16.89 -20.86 2.37
C ILE A 18 15.85 -19.85 2.84
N ALA A 19 15.57 -19.79 4.15
CA ALA A 19 14.60 -18.84 4.70
C ALA A 19 15.07 -17.38 4.56
N SER A 20 16.35 -17.12 4.74
CA SER A 20 16.94 -15.79 4.54
C SER A 20 17.03 -15.41 3.05
N ALA A 21 17.13 -16.40 2.16
CA ALA A 21 17.12 -16.17 0.71
C ALA A 21 15.72 -15.86 0.18
N VAL A 22 14.68 -16.52 0.70
CA VAL A 22 13.27 -16.29 0.31
C VAL A 22 12.77 -14.91 0.77
N GLY A 23 13.23 -14.41 1.91
CA GLY A 23 12.80 -13.11 2.44
C GLY A 23 13.47 -11.87 1.82
N ARG A 24 14.48 -12.02 0.97
CA ARG A 24 15.29 -10.89 0.47
C ARG A 24 14.54 -9.86 -0.38
N HIS A 25 13.40 -10.21 -0.93
CA HIS A 25 12.60 -9.34 -1.79
C HIS A 25 11.36 -8.74 -1.12
N HIS A 26 11.10 -9.05 0.16
CA HIS A 26 10.00 -8.43 0.88
C HIS A 26 10.26 -6.95 1.11
N THR A 27 9.33 -6.11 0.69
CA THR A 27 9.22 -4.74 1.19
C THR A 27 8.53 -4.75 2.54
N LEU A 28 8.64 -3.65 3.30
CA LEU A 28 7.93 -3.53 4.57
C LEU A 28 6.42 -3.77 4.42
N SER A 29 5.80 -3.21 3.36
CA SER A 29 4.36 -3.36 3.11
C SER A 29 3.95 -4.80 2.78
N THR A 30 4.74 -5.52 1.96
CA THR A 30 4.43 -6.91 1.62
C THR A 30 4.66 -7.85 2.81
N ALA A 31 5.68 -7.59 3.63
CA ALA A 31 5.92 -8.36 4.84
C ALA A 31 4.79 -8.20 5.88
N ILE A 32 4.30 -6.97 6.08
CA ILE A 32 3.15 -6.71 6.94
C ILE A 32 1.88 -7.36 6.36
N ALA A 33 1.67 -7.29 5.04
CA ALA A 33 0.52 -7.93 4.41
C ALA A 33 0.48 -9.44 4.64
N ASP A 34 1.62 -10.13 4.60
CA ASP A 34 1.68 -11.57 4.91
C ASP A 34 1.31 -11.89 6.36
N LEU A 35 1.62 -10.99 7.31
CA LEU A 35 1.20 -11.17 8.71
C LEU A 35 -0.30 -10.87 8.90
N VAL A 36 -0.83 -9.89 8.17
CA VAL A 36 -2.27 -9.60 8.13
C VAL A 36 -3.03 -10.76 7.48
N ASP A 37 -2.50 -11.39 6.41
CA ASP A 37 -3.07 -12.61 5.83
C ASP A 37 -3.18 -13.72 6.87
N ASN A 38 -2.14 -13.93 7.70
CA ASN A 38 -2.18 -14.92 8.78
C ASN A 38 -3.27 -14.63 9.83
N ALA A 39 -3.48 -13.36 10.17
CA ALA A 39 -4.56 -12.96 11.08
C ALA A 39 -5.95 -13.20 10.45
N VAL A 40 -6.13 -12.92 9.16
CA VAL A 40 -7.36 -13.24 8.43
C VAL A 40 -7.61 -14.75 8.39
N ASP A 41 -6.58 -15.55 8.11
CA ASP A 41 -6.66 -17.02 8.11
C ASP A 41 -6.98 -17.59 9.51
N ALA A 42 -6.56 -16.90 10.58
CA ALA A 42 -6.93 -17.22 11.95
C ALA A 42 -8.37 -16.79 12.31
N GLY A 43 -9.12 -16.23 11.37
CA GLY A 43 -10.51 -15.78 11.57
C GLY A 43 -10.63 -14.50 12.41
N ALA A 44 -9.60 -13.66 12.42
CA ALA A 44 -9.63 -12.37 13.11
C ALA A 44 -10.69 -11.43 12.52
N ARG A 45 -11.38 -10.72 13.41
CA ARG A 45 -12.31 -9.65 13.04
C ARG A 45 -11.70 -8.27 13.22
N ASN A 46 -10.75 -8.16 14.14
CA ASN A 46 -10.02 -6.94 14.40
C ASN A 46 -8.52 -7.20 14.28
N ILE A 47 -7.86 -6.38 13.49
CA ILE A 47 -6.41 -6.46 13.27
C ILE A 47 -5.85 -5.05 13.43
N LEU A 48 -4.81 -4.93 14.26
CA LEU A 48 -4.10 -3.69 14.51
C LEU A 48 -2.63 -3.85 14.06
N VAL A 49 -2.17 -2.93 13.22
CA VAL A 49 -0.75 -2.74 12.91
C VAL A 49 -0.26 -1.52 13.66
N ARG A 50 0.70 -1.68 14.55
CA ARG A 50 1.18 -0.62 15.44
C ARG A 50 2.67 -0.37 15.24
N PHE A 51 3.02 0.86 14.90
CA PHE A 51 4.40 1.32 14.92
C PHE A 51 4.75 1.79 16.33
N VAL A 52 5.70 1.12 16.96
CA VAL A 52 6.17 1.49 18.31
C VAL A 52 7.27 2.53 18.17
N LEU A 53 7.04 3.67 18.82
CA LEU A 53 7.96 4.81 18.79
C LEU A 53 8.57 5.01 20.18
N HIS A 54 9.81 5.51 20.19
CA HIS A 54 10.47 6.01 21.38
C HIS A 54 11.24 7.28 21.02
N GLY A 55 10.91 8.39 21.69
CA GLY A 55 11.48 9.70 21.40
C GLY A 55 11.30 10.15 19.94
N GLY A 56 10.12 9.93 19.37
CA GLY A 56 9.79 10.27 17.99
C GLY A 56 10.39 9.37 16.92
N ARG A 57 11.02 8.24 17.29
CA ARG A 57 11.63 7.27 16.37
C ARG A 57 10.90 5.94 16.39
N ALA A 58 10.62 5.39 15.23
CA ALA A 58 10.11 4.03 15.12
C ALA A 58 11.20 3.03 15.54
N THR A 59 10.92 2.21 16.54
CA THR A 59 11.84 1.23 17.12
C THR A 59 11.35 -0.21 16.97
N GLY A 60 10.03 -0.42 16.81
CA GLY A 60 9.42 -1.72 16.68
C GLY A 60 8.11 -1.68 15.92
N LEU A 61 7.61 -2.86 15.59
CA LEU A 61 6.30 -3.06 14.98
C LEU A 61 5.55 -4.13 15.74
N GLN A 62 4.27 -3.93 15.94
CA GLN A 62 3.36 -4.92 16.51
C GLN A 62 2.20 -5.17 15.56
N ILE A 63 1.82 -6.44 15.38
CA ILE A 63 0.59 -6.82 14.71
C ILE A 63 -0.22 -7.63 15.70
N VAL A 64 -1.41 -7.13 16.02
CA VAL A 64 -2.32 -7.67 17.03
C VAL A 64 -3.59 -8.12 16.34
N ASP A 65 -4.05 -9.31 16.63
CA ASP A 65 -5.30 -9.85 16.11
C ASP A 65 -6.13 -10.55 17.19
N ASP A 66 -7.43 -10.58 17.00
CA ASP A 66 -8.39 -11.29 17.84
C ASP A 66 -8.82 -12.66 17.25
N GLY A 67 -7.97 -13.27 16.44
CA GLY A 67 -8.22 -14.55 15.80
C GLY A 67 -8.24 -15.73 16.79
N SER A 68 -8.22 -16.96 16.27
CA SER A 68 -8.28 -18.19 17.06
C SER A 68 -7.11 -18.36 18.03
N GLY A 69 -5.98 -17.70 17.77
CA GLY A 69 -4.74 -17.88 18.52
C GLY A 69 -4.10 -19.27 18.34
N MET A 70 -3.01 -19.48 19.06
CA MET A 70 -2.22 -20.71 19.00
C MET A 70 -2.02 -21.29 20.41
N ASP A 71 -2.04 -22.62 20.52
CA ASP A 71 -1.53 -23.35 21.67
C ASP A 71 -0.03 -23.65 21.49
N GLU A 72 0.56 -24.40 22.41
CA GLU A 72 1.99 -24.69 22.41
C GLU A 72 2.45 -25.47 21.17
N ASP A 73 1.71 -26.47 20.75
CA ASP A 73 2.04 -27.25 19.56
C ASP A 73 1.89 -26.43 18.26
N ALA A 74 0.87 -25.60 18.20
CA ALA A 74 0.61 -24.72 17.05
C ALA A 74 1.68 -23.65 16.91
N ILE A 75 2.08 -22.97 17.99
CA ILE A 75 3.13 -21.93 17.93
C ILE A 75 4.50 -22.55 17.62
N ASP A 76 4.81 -23.72 18.17
CA ASP A 76 6.04 -24.44 17.84
C ASP A 76 6.08 -24.86 16.36
N SER A 77 4.95 -25.32 15.82
CA SER A 77 4.81 -25.59 14.40
C SER A 77 4.96 -24.33 13.54
N ALA A 78 4.39 -23.20 13.98
CA ALA A 78 4.51 -21.91 13.31
C ALA A 78 5.96 -21.40 13.30
N MET A 79 6.73 -21.67 14.35
CA MET A 79 8.13 -21.26 14.48
C MET A 79 9.12 -22.27 13.86
N ALA A 80 8.72 -23.52 13.63
CA ALA A 80 9.59 -24.53 13.01
C ALA A 80 9.87 -24.23 11.54
N TYR A 81 11.10 -24.45 11.09
CA TYR A 81 11.46 -24.40 9.68
C TYR A 81 11.11 -25.70 8.95
N ALA A 82 10.59 -25.60 7.73
CA ALA A 82 10.36 -26.71 6.79
C ALA A 82 9.34 -27.80 7.24
N ARG A 83 8.50 -27.56 8.24
CA ARG A 83 7.33 -28.41 8.46
C ARG A 83 6.24 -28.06 7.43
N ARG A 84 5.99 -28.97 6.48
CA ARG A 84 4.83 -28.86 5.59
C ARG A 84 3.57 -29.04 6.41
N ARG A 85 2.83 -27.98 6.64
CA ARG A 85 1.44 -28.05 7.07
C ARG A 85 0.58 -28.27 5.81
N SER A 86 -0.40 -29.15 5.90
CA SER A 86 -1.44 -29.22 4.86
C SER A 86 -2.33 -27.98 5.02
N TYR A 87 -2.21 -27.04 4.08
CA TYR A 87 -3.08 -25.87 4.02
C TYR A 87 -4.41 -26.25 3.40
N GLY A 88 -5.51 -25.75 3.96
CA GLY A 88 -6.82 -25.84 3.34
C GLY A 88 -6.86 -25.05 2.03
N THR A 89 -7.72 -25.45 1.12
CA THR A 89 -7.88 -24.74 -0.19
C THR A 89 -8.36 -23.31 -0.03
N ALA A 90 -8.95 -22.96 1.11
CA ALA A 90 -9.47 -21.62 1.42
C ALA A 90 -8.46 -20.69 2.14
N GLU A 91 -7.30 -21.18 2.58
CA GLU A 91 -6.32 -20.38 3.31
C GLU A 91 -5.51 -19.48 2.37
N LEU A 92 -5.17 -18.27 2.84
CA LEU A 92 -4.32 -17.28 2.13
C LEU A 92 -2.84 -17.67 2.22
N GLY A 93 -2.44 -18.29 3.34
CA GLY A 93 -1.08 -18.81 3.59
C GLY A 93 -0.81 -20.12 2.85
N HIS A 94 0.36 -20.24 2.20
CA HIS A 94 0.67 -21.41 1.35
C HIS A 94 1.94 -22.17 1.69
N PHE A 95 2.93 -21.49 2.26
CA PHE A 95 4.29 -22.04 2.31
C PHE A 95 4.77 -22.39 3.72
N GLY A 96 4.02 -22.04 4.79
CA GLY A 96 4.44 -22.26 6.17
C GLY A 96 5.72 -21.54 6.60
N ILE A 97 6.21 -20.66 5.75
CA ILE A 97 7.42 -19.85 5.95
C ILE A 97 7.13 -18.36 6.02
N GLY A 98 5.90 -17.92 5.66
CA GLY A 98 5.53 -16.51 5.55
C GLY A 98 5.80 -15.71 6.81
N LEU A 99 5.34 -16.19 7.98
CA LEU A 99 5.58 -15.53 9.28
C LEU A 99 7.06 -15.22 9.52
N LYS A 100 7.93 -16.21 9.33
CA LYS A 100 9.37 -16.09 9.59
C LYS A 100 10.11 -15.33 8.50
N ALA A 101 9.83 -15.66 7.24
CA ALA A 101 10.47 -15.02 6.10
C ALA A 101 10.11 -13.52 6.03
N ALA A 102 8.83 -13.18 6.16
CA ALA A 102 8.38 -11.80 6.24
C ALA A 102 9.03 -11.05 7.40
N SER A 103 8.94 -11.60 8.63
CA SER A 103 9.43 -10.93 9.83
C SER A 103 10.95 -10.77 9.83
N LEU A 104 11.70 -11.84 9.57
CA LEU A 104 13.16 -11.81 9.66
C LEU A 104 13.84 -11.15 8.45
N SER A 105 13.11 -10.86 7.38
CA SER A 105 13.58 -10.00 6.30
C SER A 105 13.62 -8.53 6.73
N GLN A 106 12.78 -8.11 7.67
CA GLN A 106 12.61 -6.73 8.11
C GLN A 106 13.25 -6.44 9.48
N ALA A 107 13.21 -7.42 10.39
CA ALA A 107 13.66 -7.27 11.77
C ALA A 107 14.71 -8.32 12.15
N ARG A 108 15.50 -8.04 13.19
CA ARG A 108 16.48 -8.99 13.74
C ARG A 108 15.86 -9.98 14.72
N THR A 109 14.77 -9.57 15.38
CA THR A 109 14.09 -10.38 16.38
C THR A 109 12.60 -10.42 16.09
N LEU A 110 12.07 -11.62 16.00
CA LEU A 110 10.65 -11.93 15.94
C LEU A 110 10.22 -12.51 17.29
N VAL A 111 9.20 -11.92 17.90
CA VAL A 111 8.51 -12.48 19.08
C VAL A 111 7.05 -12.71 18.71
N VAL A 112 6.52 -13.84 19.12
CA VAL A 112 5.10 -14.19 18.93
C VAL A 112 4.52 -14.59 20.28
N TRP A 113 3.46 -13.90 20.67
CA TRP A 113 2.64 -14.18 21.82
C TRP A 113 1.26 -14.62 21.36
N SER A 114 0.72 -15.67 21.87
CA SER A 114 -0.58 -16.16 21.43
C SER A 114 -1.36 -16.83 22.54
N ARG A 115 -2.69 -16.80 22.43
CA ARG A 115 -3.60 -17.45 23.35
C ARG A 115 -4.83 -17.96 22.59
N GLN A 116 -5.15 -19.23 22.75
CA GLN A 116 -6.46 -19.77 22.35
C GLN A 116 -7.49 -19.51 23.45
N ALA A 117 -8.76 -19.39 23.07
CA ALA A 117 -9.84 -19.17 24.02
C ALA A 117 -9.88 -20.27 25.09
N GLY A 118 -9.84 -19.86 26.38
CA GLY A 118 -9.86 -20.77 27.52
C GLY A 118 -8.57 -21.55 27.75
N ARG A 119 -7.48 -21.25 27.06
CA ARG A 119 -6.16 -21.87 27.25
C ARG A 119 -5.13 -20.89 27.81
N THR A 120 -4.01 -21.42 28.29
CA THR A 120 -2.87 -20.63 28.74
C THR A 120 -2.19 -19.94 27.58
N ALA A 121 -1.71 -18.72 27.82
CA ALA A 121 -0.92 -17.97 26.86
C ALA A 121 0.46 -18.62 26.65
N VAL A 122 0.98 -18.52 25.44
CA VAL A 122 2.28 -19.07 25.03
C VAL A 122 3.08 -17.98 24.30
N GLY A 123 4.42 -18.04 24.40
CA GLY A 123 5.30 -17.08 23.74
C GLY A 123 6.54 -17.75 23.17
N ARG A 124 6.97 -17.31 22.00
CA ARG A 124 8.20 -17.77 21.34
C ARG A 124 8.98 -16.60 20.76
N ARG A 125 10.30 -16.72 20.79
CA ARG A 125 11.21 -15.76 20.17
C ARG A 125 12.16 -16.46 19.22
N LEU A 126 12.39 -15.83 18.06
CA LEU A 126 13.37 -16.26 17.07
C LEU A 126 14.24 -15.07 16.69
N ARG A 127 15.55 -15.26 16.75
CA ARG A 127 16.53 -14.24 16.35
C ARG A 127 17.16 -14.61 15.02
N ARG A 128 17.30 -13.63 14.14
CA ARG A 128 17.94 -13.83 12.81
C ARG A 128 19.36 -14.38 12.94
N GLU A 129 20.12 -13.91 13.92
CA GLU A 129 21.50 -14.36 14.19
C GLU A 129 21.60 -15.85 14.51
N SER A 130 20.56 -16.47 15.06
CA SER A 130 20.54 -17.90 15.36
C SER A 130 20.37 -18.77 14.12
N LEU A 131 20.00 -18.21 12.96
CA LEU A 131 19.76 -18.98 11.74
C LEU A 131 21.02 -19.60 11.18
N ASP A 132 22.18 -18.94 11.29
CA ASP A 132 23.45 -19.41 10.74
C ASP A 132 24.02 -20.61 11.49
N SER A 133 23.69 -20.74 12.79
CA SER A 133 24.19 -21.83 13.67
C SER A 133 23.17 -22.93 13.96
N GLY A 134 22.01 -22.89 13.29
CA GLY A 134 20.84 -23.69 13.54
C GLY A 134 19.77 -22.86 14.27
N PRO A 135 18.52 -22.81 13.74
CA PRO A 135 17.49 -21.95 14.29
C PRO A 135 17.15 -22.34 15.72
N LEU A 136 17.41 -21.43 16.66
CA LEU A 136 17.07 -21.57 18.07
C LEU A 136 15.78 -20.79 18.35
N VAL A 137 14.72 -21.50 18.70
CA VAL A 137 13.46 -20.93 19.17
C VAL A 137 13.47 -20.90 20.69
N GLU A 138 13.39 -19.71 21.27
CA GLU A 138 13.33 -19.52 22.72
C GLU A 138 11.87 -19.50 23.17
N ALA A 139 11.53 -20.20 24.25
CA ALA A 139 10.19 -20.23 24.83
C ALA A 139 10.12 -19.33 26.08
N PHE A 140 9.03 -18.60 26.22
CA PHE A 140 8.73 -17.78 27.39
C PHE A 140 7.82 -18.54 28.38
N GLY A 141 7.86 -18.15 29.64
CA GLY A 141 6.92 -18.63 30.63
C GLY A 141 5.48 -18.21 30.32
N THR A 142 4.50 -19.04 30.71
CA THR A 142 3.07 -18.74 30.46
C THR A 142 2.60 -17.47 31.16
N GLY A 143 3.18 -17.11 32.32
CA GLY A 143 2.92 -15.87 33.03
C GLY A 143 3.42 -14.63 32.27
N ASP A 144 4.60 -14.72 31.65
CA ASP A 144 5.15 -13.64 30.84
C ASP A 144 4.31 -13.45 29.57
N ALA A 145 3.90 -14.56 28.93
CA ALA A 145 3.06 -14.54 27.75
C ALA A 145 1.67 -13.94 28.04
N ALA A 146 1.05 -14.32 29.16
CA ALA A 146 -0.21 -13.73 29.59
C ALA A 146 -0.05 -12.22 29.84
N THR A 147 1.00 -11.82 30.55
CA THR A 147 1.30 -10.42 30.85
C THR A 147 1.52 -9.59 29.58
N ALA A 148 2.21 -10.16 28.58
CA ALA A 148 2.45 -9.49 27.30
C ALA A 148 1.14 -9.22 26.55
N LEU A 149 0.27 -10.23 26.45
CA LEU A 149 -1.04 -10.10 25.79
C LEU A 149 -2.01 -9.18 26.56
N ASP A 150 -2.04 -9.25 27.88
CA ASP A 150 -2.96 -8.48 28.71
C ASP A 150 -2.57 -7.00 28.81
N LYS A 151 -1.29 -6.66 28.56
CA LYS A 151 -0.80 -5.28 28.52
C LYS A 151 -1.07 -4.59 27.19
N VAL A 152 -1.38 -5.32 26.13
CA VAL A 152 -1.65 -4.72 24.83
C VAL A 152 -3.03 -4.05 24.87
N ASP A 153 -3.04 -2.74 24.83
CA ASP A 153 -4.25 -1.96 24.54
C ASP A 153 -4.42 -1.90 23.02
N ALA A 154 -5.17 -2.83 22.45
CA ALA A 154 -5.43 -2.90 21.01
C ALA A 154 -6.71 -2.16 20.59
N GLY A 155 -7.44 -1.56 21.55
CA GLY A 155 -8.75 -0.97 21.30
C GLY A 155 -9.87 -1.99 21.06
N PHE A 156 -9.60 -3.29 21.23
CA PHE A 156 -10.57 -4.39 21.17
C PHE A 156 -10.22 -5.51 22.16
N ALA A 157 -11.20 -6.32 22.50
CA ALA A 157 -11.01 -7.41 23.47
C ALA A 157 -10.29 -8.59 22.82
N MET A 158 -9.30 -9.16 23.51
CA MET A 158 -8.53 -10.33 23.11
C MET A 158 -8.76 -11.52 24.04
N ALA A 159 -9.91 -12.18 23.92
CA ALA A 159 -10.15 -13.45 24.62
C ALA A 159 -9.29 -14.59 24.03
N SER A 160 -9.03 -14.53 22.75
CA SER A 160 -8.05 -15.30 21.97
C SER A 160 -7.37 -14.35 21.00
N GLY A 161 -6.25 -14.77 20.41
CA GLY A 161 -5.58 -13.99 19.39
C GLY A 161 -4.06 -14.10 19.47
N THR A 162 -3.41 -13.28 18.65
CA THR A 162 -1.95 -13.28 18.53
C THR A 162 -1.41 -11.86 18.52
N LEU A 163 -0.26 -11.67 19.15
CA LEU A 163 0.58 -10.50 19.06
C LEU A 163 1.91 -10.93 18.42
N VAL A 164 2.21 -10.40 17.25
CA VAL A 164 3.50 -10.52 16.58
C VAL A 164 4.28 -9.25 16.78
N GLU A 165 5.49 -9.34 17.33
CA GLU A 165 6.36 -8.19 17.55
C GLU A 165 7.66 -8.31 16.75
N TRP A 166 8.03 -7.23 16.10
CA TRP A 166 9.33 -7.04 15.48
C TRP A 166 10.17 -6.10 16.33
N GLN A 167 11.35 -6.54 16.71
CA GLN A 167 12.34 -5.76 17.45
C GLN A 167 13.61 -5.63 16.62
N ASP A 168 14.31 -4.52 16.78
CA ASP A 168 15.50 -4.19 15.99
C ASP A 168 15.20 -4.23 14.47
N VAL A 169 14.28 -3.38 14.03
CA VAL A 169 13.78 -3.38 12.66
C VAL A 169 14.77 -2.67 11.74
N ASP A 170 15.42 -3.44 10.86
CA ASP A 170 16.41 -2.92 9.90
C ASP A 170 15.78 -2.08 8.79
N ALA A 171 14.50 -2.32 8.47
CA ALA A 171 13.75 -1.61 7.43
C ALA A 171 13.36 -0.18 7.83
N PHE A 172 13.52 0.20 9.11
CA PHE A 172 13.17 1.54 9.58
C PHE A 172 14.27 2.56 9.30
N LEU A 173 13.85 3.81 9.10
CA LEU A 173 14.77 4.91 8.89
C LEU A 173 15.70 5.07 10.10
N ARG A 174 17.02 5.15 9.86
CA ARG A 174 18.03 5.28 10.90
C ARG A 174 18.41 6.72 11.27
N SER A 175 17.74 7.72 10.64
CA SER A 175 18.01 9.13 10.98
C SER A 175 17.69 9.43 12.44
N THR A 176 18.46 10.31 13.06
CA THR A 176 18.21 10.84 14.40
C THR A 176 17.38 12.12 14.39
N GLU A 177 17.10 12.66 13.22
CA GLU A 177 16.33 13.90 13.05
C GLU A 177 14.81 13.61 13.15
N ALA A 178 14.15 14.14 14.17
CA ALA A 178 12.72 13.92 14.42
C ALA A 178 11.82 14.30 13.22
N MET A 179 12.17 15.37 12.49
CA MET A 179 11.41 15.78 11.29
C MET A 179 11.51 14.73 10.17
N GLN A 180 12.69 14.17 9.93
CA GLN A 180 12.88 13.12 8.91
C GLN A 180 12.15 11.83 9.31
N GLN A 181 12.19 11.48 10.59
CA GLN A 181 11.46 10.34 11.14
C GLN A 181 9.96 10.50 10.92
N GLY A 182 9.38 11.64 11.30
CA GLY A 182 7.96 11.90 11.13
C GLY A 182 7.50 11.86 9.66
N VAL A 183 8.29 12.45 8.74
CA VAL A 183 7.99 12.41 7.29
C VAL A 183 8.05 10.99 6.75
N TRP A 184 9.08 10.24 7.13
CA TRP A 184 9.24 8.85 6.70
C TRP A 184 8.12 7.95 7.23
N LEU A 185 7.75 8.11 8.49
CA LEU A 185 6.70 7.29 9.12
C LEU A 185 5.35 7.56 8.47
N GLU A 186 5.00 8.83 8.28
CA GLU A 186 3.76 9.25 7.62
C GLU A 186 3.66 8.68 6.20
N ASP A 187 4.71 8.82 5.40
CA ASP A 187 4.77 8.28 4.03
C ASP A 187 4.73 6.74 4.01
N THR A 188 5.33 6.11 5.02
CA THR A 188 5.30 4.65 5.20
C THR A 188 3.90 4.15 5.55
N ILE A 189 3.20 4.82 6.48
CA ILE A 189 1.84 4.47 6.86
C ILE A 189 0.87 4.72 5.69
N ASP A 190 1.00 5.83 4.98
CA ASP A 190 0.15 6.13 3.82
C ASP A 190 0.32 5.05 2.72
N ARG A 191 1.56 4.64 2.41
CA ARG A 191 1.82 3.53 1.49
C ARG A 191 1.24 2.21 1.98
N LEU A 192 1.36 1.94 3.28
CA LEU A 192 0.84 0.71 3.86
C LEU A 192 -0.69 0.67 3.83
N VAL A 193 -1.38 1.78 4.15
CA VAL A 193 -2.83 1.90 4.03
C VAL A 193 -3.28 1.63 2.59
N MET A 194 -2.61 2.22 1.60
CA MET A 194 -2.94 1.99 0.19
C MET A 194 -2.68 0.54 -0.21
N HIS A 195 -1.55 -0.04 0.18
CA HIS A 195 -1.19 -1.41 -0.17
C HIS A 195 -2.17 -2.42 0.44
N LEU A 196 -2.43 -2.34 1.74
CA LEU A 196 -3.35 -3.25 2.43
C LEU A 196 -4.79 -3.04 1.93
N GLY A 197 -5.19 -1.78 1.73
CA GLY A 197 -6.49 -1.44 1.17
C GLY A 197 -6.70 -2.04 -0.23
N LEU A 198 -5.65 -2.11 -1.05
CA LEU A 198 -5.69 -2.71 -2.38
C LEU A 198 -5.69 -4.25 -2.32
N VAL A 199 -4.71 -4.84 -1.64
CA VAL A 199 -4.54 -6.31 -1.70
C VAL A 199 -5.65 -7.07 -0.97
N LEU A 200 -6.30 -6.43 0.02
CA LEU A 200 -7.38 -7.01 0.81
C LEU A 200 -8.76 -6.38 0.51
N HIS A 201 -8.88 -5.59 -0.56
CA HIS A 201 -10.09 -4.77 -0.80
C HIS A 201 -11.39 -5.58 -0.78
N ARG A 202 -11.43 -6.79 -1.35
CA ARG A 202 -12.62 -7.64 -1.34
C ARG A 202 -12.97 -8.13 0.07
N ILE A 203 -11.97 -8.49 0.87
CA ILE A 203 -12.15 -8.94 2.26
C ILE A 203 -12.63 -7.76 3.13
N LEU A 204 -12.00 -6.59 2.99
CA LEU A 204 -12.38 -5.39 3.72
C LEU A 204 -13.77 -4.86 3.32
N ALA A 205 -14.14 -4.98 2.04
CA ALA A 205 -15.45 -4.55 1.54
C ALA A 205 -16.63 -5.36 2.12
N ARG A 206 -16.40 -6.59 2.58
CA ARG A 206 -17.42 -7.39 3.28
C ARG A 206 -17.72 -6.87 4.69
N GLY A 207 -16.83 -6.04 5.25
CA GLY A 207 -17.00 -5.49 6.60
C GLY A 207 -16.83 -6.50 7.73
N GLU A 208 -16.36 -7.72 7.43
CA GLU A 208 -16.13 -8.78 8.43
C GLU A 208 -14.81 -8.59 9.18
N VAL A 209 -13.84 -7.92 8.55
CA VAL A 209 -12.51 -7.61 9.09
C VAL A 209 -12.36 -6.10 9.22
N ARG A 210 -11.97 -5.63 10.39
CA ARG A 210 -11.55 -4.25 10.67
C ARG A 210 -10.03 -4.23 10.82
N LEU A 211 -9.36 -3.51 9.93
CA LEU A 211 -7.92 -3.33 9.95
C LEU A 211 -7.59 -1.87 10.26
N THR A 212 -6.76 -1.64 11.26
CA THR A 212 -6.31 -0.31 11.68
C THR A 212 -4.80 -0.24 11.77
N ILE A 213 -4.26 0.96 11.55
CA ILE A 213 -2.84 1.26 11.72
C ILE A 213 -2.72 2.43 12.68
N GLU A 214 -1.81 2.33 13.66
CA GLU A 214 -1.57 3.41 14.61
C GLU A 214 -0.09 3.55 14.95
N GLU A 215 0.23 4.68 15.52
CA GLU A 215 1.50 4.98 16.16
C GLU A 215 1.33 4.80 17.68
N TYR A 216 2.34 4.28 18.37
CA TYR A 216 2.33 4.10 19.81
C TYR A 216 3.62 4.65 20.38
N GLU A 217 3.54 5.73 21.12
CA GLU A 217 4.71 6.41 21.64
C GLU A 217 4.69 6.47 23.17
N ASP A 218 5.73 5.93 23.80
CA ASP A 218 5.97 5.99 25.23
C ASP A 218 4.78 5.59 26.12
N GLY A 219 4.01 4.60 25.68
CA GLY A 219 2.85 4.09 26.41
C GLY A 219 1.49 4.68 25.98
N PHE A 220 1.48 5.58 24.99
CA PHE A 220 0.26 6.23 24.54
C PHE A 220 -0.05 5.88 23.08
N PRO A 221 -1.25 5.36 22.78
CA PRO A 221 -1.70 5.12 21.42
C PRO A 221 -1.99 6.45 20.72
N GLY A 222 -1.56 6.56 19.47
CA GLY A 222 -1.95 7.66 18.58
C GLY A 222 -3.35 7.44 18.00
N ALA A 223 -3.81 8.36 17.16
CA ALA A 223 -5.09 8.22 16.49
C ALA A 223 -5.05 7.05 15.48
N PRO A 224 -5.90 6.02 15.63
CA PRO A 224 -5.92 4.89 14.71
C PRO A 224 -6.42 5.32 13.32
N ARG A 225 -5.78 4.81 12.27
CA ARG A 225 -6.16 5.00 10.87
C ARG A 225 -6.80 3.73 10.36
N ALA A 226 -8.08 3.79 10.01
CA ALA A 226 -8.75 2.66 9.39
C ALA A 226 -8.22 2.42 7.97
N VAL A 227 -7.98 1.16 7.64
CA VAL A 227 -7.68 0.73 6.27
C VAL A 227 -9.00 0.41 5.58
N GLY A 228 -9.39 1.27 4.64
CA GLY A 228 -10.58 1.06 3.82
C GLY A 228 -10.26 0.26 2.55
N PRO A 229 -11.28 -0.39 1.94
CA PRO A 229 -11.10 -1.10 0.67
C PRO A 229 -10.75 -0.12 -0.46
N LEU A 230 -9.68 -0.41 -1.19
CA LEU A 230 -9.29 0.32 -2.40
C LEU A 230 -9.55 -0.59 -3.61
N ASP A 231 -10.80 -0.62 -4.05
CA ASP A 231 -11.23 -1.47 -5.15
C ASP A 231 -10.64 -0.99 -6.48
N PRO A 232 -9.78 -1.78 -7.15
CA PRO A 232 -9.23 -1.42 -8.45
C PRO A 232 -10.27 -1.37 -9.56
N PHE A 233 -11.51 -1.78 -9.31
CA PHE A 233 -12.66 -1.73 -10.24
C PHE A 233 -13.74 -0.77 -9.72
N GLY A 234 -13.44 0.05 -8.72
CA GLY A 234 -14.36 0.97 -8.06
C GLY A 234 -14.71 2.22 -8.87
N TYR A 235 -15.01 2.07 -10.16
CA TYR A 235 -15.55 3.13 -11.01
C TYR A 235 -17.09 3.18 -10.92
N ARG A 236 -17.66 4.36 -11.11
CA ARG A 236 -19.12 4.60 -10.97
C ARG A 236 -19.92 4.33 -12.24
N GLY A 237 -19.31 4.55 -13.40
CA GLY A 237 -19.95 4.34 -14.70
C GLY A 237 -19.05 3.50 -15.60
N THR A 238 -19.61 2.81 -16.56
CA THR A 238 -18.84 2.02 -17.52
C THR A 238 -19.46 2.16 -18.91
N GLU A 239 -18.68 1.84 -19.93
CA GLU A 239 -19.25 1.73 -21.29
C GLU A 239 -20.28 0.61 -21.33
N PRO A 240 -21.37 0.76 -22.12
CA PRO A 240 -22.36 -0.29 -22.29
C PRO A 240 -21.71 -1.62 -22.70
N GLY A 241 -22.08 -2.69 -22.01
CA GLY A 241 -21.53 -4.03 -22.24
C GLY A 241 -20.30 -4.39 -21.41
N TYR A 242 -19.78 -3.47 -20.59
CA TYR A 242 -18.70 -3.75 -19.65
C TYR A 242 -19.19 -3.71 -18.19
N PRO A 243 -18.57 -4.49 -17.27
CA PRO A 243 -17.53 -5.50 -17.55
C PRO A 243 -18.08 -6.68 -18.35
N ILE A 244 -17.24 -7.27 -19.24
CA ILE A 244 -17.62 -8.39 -20.09
C ILE A 244 -16.89 -9.68 -19.65
N GLY A 245 -17.65 -10.78 -19.53
CA GLY A 245 -17.10 -12.10 -19.29
C GLY A 245 -16.46 -12.68 -20.54
N LEU A 246 -15.22 -13.12 -20.43
CA LEU A 246 -14.48 -13.89 -21.44
C LEU A 246 -14.23 -15.29 -20.90
N VAL A 247 -14.27 -16.29 -21.76
CA VAL A 247 -13.99 -17.68 -21.41
C VAL A 247 -12.78 -18.16 -22.19
N ALA A 248 -11.83 -18.72 -21.49
CA ALA A 248 -10.63 -19.35 -22.03
C ALA A 248 -10.67 -20.85 -21.76
N ASP A 249 -10.58 -21.68 -22.80
CA ASP A 249 -10.59 -23.13 -22.66
C ASP A 249 -9.19 -23.66 -22.42
N VAL A 250 -9.02 -24.44 -21.35
CA VAL A 250 -7.77 -25.09 -20.96
C VAL A 250 -7.98 -26.60 -20.81
N PRO A 251 -6.93 -27.42 -20.87
CA PRO A 251 -7.06 -28.83 -20.54
C PRO A 251 -7.62 -29.01 -19.13
N GLY A 252 -8.74 -29.71 -19.01
CA GLY A 252 -9.39 -29.96 -17.73
C GLY A 252 -10.53 -29.00 -17.37
N GLY A 253 -10.81 -27.97 -18.18
CA GLY A 253 -11.92 -27.07 -17.92
C GLY A 253 -11.86 -25.74 -18.67
N SER A 254 -12.57 -24.77 -18.16
CA SER A 254 -12.55 -23.40 -18.69
C SER A 254 -12.23 -22.40 -17.60
N VAL A 255 -11.55 -21.32 -17.97
CA VAL A 255 -11.18 -20.21 -17.10
C VAL A 255 -12.01 -19.00 -17.43
N ALA A 256 -12.70 -18.46 -16.44
CA ALA A 256 -13.49 -17.25 -16.59
C ALA A 256 -12.61 -16.02 -16.32
N LEU A 257 -12.66 -15.07 -17.24
CA LEU A 257 -12.02 -13.76 -17.12
C LEU A 257 -13.08 -12.68 -17.15
N ARG A 258 -12.88 -11.60 -16.44
CA ARG A 258 -13.76 -10.44 -16.46
C ARG A 258 -12.99 -9.23 -16.96
N ALA A 259 -13.29 -8.82 -18.17
CA ALA A 259 -12.64 -7.69 -18.83
C ALA A 259 -13.36 -6.38 -18.50
N HIS A 260 -12.65 -5.43 -17.97
CA HIS A 260 -13.12 -4.11 -17.57
C HIS A 260 -12.52 -3.04 -18.46
N LEU A 261 -13.36 -2.13 -18.90
CA LEU A 261 -12.93 -0.91 -19.56
C LEU A 261 -13.14 0.25 -18.60
N TRP A 262 -12.06 0.79 -18.03
CA TRP A 262 -12.13 1.89 -17.07
C TRP A 262 -12.65 3.15 -17.77
N PRO A 263 -13.63 3.85 -17.17
CA PRO A 263 -14.15 5.09 -17.75
C PRO A 263 -13.07 6.17 -17.80
N ALA A 264 -12.81 6.69 -18.98
CA ALA A 264 -11.78 7.72 -19.16
C ALA A 264 -12.04 9.01 -18.39
N THR A 265 -13.30 9.27 -17.99
CA THR A 265 -13.72 10.40 -17.16
C THR A 265 -13.34 10.23 -15.70
N GLU A 266 -13.07 9.00 -15.24
CA GLU A 266 -12.78 8.67 -13.84
C GLU A 266 -11.29 8.38 -13.59
N ARG A 267 -10.39 8.80 -14.48
CA ARG A 267 -8.93 8.65 -14.30
C ARG A 267 -8.38 9.34 -13.06
N ARG A 268 -9.13 10.29 -12.46
CA ARG A 268 -8.74 10.98 -11.21
C ARG A 268 -9.01 10.17 -9.95
N SER A 269 -9.72 9.05 -10.06
CA SER A 269 -9.97 8.16 -8.93
C SER A 269 -8.66 7.57 -8.41
N PRO A 270 -8.41 7.54 -7.09
CA PRO A 270 -7.28 6.81 -6.53
C PRO A 270 -7.20 5.37 -6.98
N ALA A 271 -8.34 4.72 -7.19
CA ALA A 271 -8.44 3.35 -7.67
C ALA A 271 -7.96 3.17 -9.13
N PHE A 272 -7.85 4.25 -9.92
CA PHE A 272 -7.27 4.17 -11.26
C PHE A 272 -5.75 3.99 -11.23
N HIS A 273 -5.09 4.60 -10.25
CA HIS A 273 -3.62 4.64 -10.15
C HIS A 273 -3.03 3.57 -9.23
N VAL A 274 -3.77 2.48 -9.03
CA VAL A 274 -3.31 1.36 -8.20
C VAL A 274 -2.59 0.31 -9.04
N GLY A 275 -1.64 -0.36 -8.41
CA GLY A 275 -0.91 -1.47 -9.00
C GLY A 275 0.26 -1.05 -9.89
N ASP A 276 0.90 -2.06 -10.47
CA ASP A 276 2.01 -1.89 -11.39
C ASP A 276 1.52 -1.51 -12.79
N ASN A 277 2.43 -1.00 -13.61
CA ASN A 277 2.15 -0.69 -15.01
C ASN A 277 0.95 0.27 -15.26
N ASP A 278 0.83 1.30 -14.43
CA ASP A 278 -0.25 2.29 -14.51
C ASP A 278 -1.67 1.66 -14.39
N GLY A 279 -1.76 0.58 -13.63
CA GLY A 279 -3.02 -0.13 -13.37
C GLY A 279 -3.57 -0.94 -14.52
N GLN A 280 -2.95 -0.95 -15.70
CA GLN A 280 -3.39 -1.76 -16.84
C GLN A 280 -2.97 -3.22 -16.71
N GLY A 281 -3.80 -4.16 -17.14
CA GLY A 281 -3.44 -5.57 -17.21
C GLY A 281 -4.28 -6.48 -16.33
N LEU A 282 -3.67 -7.59 -15.89
CA LEU A 282 -4.32 -8.62 -15.09
C LEU A 282 -4.39 -8.23 -13.62
N TYR A 283 -5.51 -8.52 -13.02
CA TYR A 283 -5.77 -8.50 -11.59
C TYR A 283 -6.11 -9.91 -11.14
N VAL A 284 -5.15 -10.55 -10.50
CA VAL A 284 -5.24 -11.97 -10.18
C VAL A 284 -5.54 -12.14 -8.70
N TYR A 285 -6.63 -12.86 -8.41
CA TYR A 285 -7.12 -13.11 -7.06
C TYR A 285 -7.01 -14.57 -6.68
N ARG A 286 -6.81 -14.81 -5.41
CA ARG A 286 -6.97 -16.10 -4.80
C ARG A 286 -7.60 -15.93 -3.41
N ASN A 287 -8.67 -16.67 -3.16
CA ASN A 287 -9.42 -16.59 -1.90
C ASN A 287 -9.70 -15.13 -1.50
N GLU A 288 -10.17 -14.33 -2.46
CA GLU A 288 -10.49 -12.90 -2.30
C GLU A 288 -9.27 -11.97 -2.06
N ARG A 289 -8.06 -12.50 -1.98
CA ARG A 289 -6.83 -11.72 -1.89
C ARG A 289 -6.27 -11.43 -3.27
N LEU A 290 -5.93 -10.18 -3.53
CA LEU A 290 -5.27 -9.77 -4.75
C LEU A 290 -3.78 -10.14 -4.69
N LEU A 291 -3.33 -11.00 -5.62
CA LEU A 291 -1.93 -11.44 -5.74
C LEU A 291 -1.13 -10.60 -6.74
N GLN A 292 -1.81 -10.05 -7.74
CA GLN A 292 -1.20 -9.18 -8.75
C GLN A 292 -2.17 -8.09 -9.13
N ALA A 293 -1.71 -6.85 -9.16
CA ALA A 293 -2.44 -5.67 -9.59
C ALA A 293 -1.80 -5.06 -10.83
N GLY A 294 -2.38 -5.30 -12.00
CA GLY A 294 -1.83 -4.83 -13.27
C GLY A 294 -0.71 -5.72 -13.83
N GLY A 295 -0.22 -5.35 -15.02
CA GLY A 295 0.73 -6.15 -15.76
C GLY A 295 0.09 -7.16 -16.69
N TRP A 296 0.71 -7.40 -17.85
CA TRP A 296 0.10 -8.21 -18.91
C TRP A 296 0.62 -9.65 -18.99
N ASN A 297 1.63 -10.03 -18.21
CA ASN A 297 2.19 -11.40 -18.16
C ASN A 297 2.50 -11.99 -19.54
N GLY A 298 2.98 -11.18 -20.48
CA GLY A 298 3.25 -11.60 -21.86
C GLY A 298 2.04 -11.57 -22.82
N LEU A 299 0.82 -11.35 -22.33
CA LEU A 299 -0.41 -11.31 -23.17
C LEU A 299 -0.51 -10.05 -24.04
N ALA A 300 0.08 -8.96 -23.60
CA ALA A 300 0.14 -7.70 -24.34
C ALA A 300 1.39 -6.90 -23.89
N HIS A 301 1.79 -5.95 -24.73
CA HIS A 301 2.81 -4.97 -24.35
C HIS A 301 2.18 -3.80 -23.59
N ARG A 302 2.86 -3.34 -22.53
CA ARG A 302 2.47 -2.11 -21.83
C ARG A 302 2.40 -0.96 -22.83
N SER A 303 1.29 -0.23 -22.81
CA SER A 303 1.06 0.90 -23.71
C SER A 303 0.13 1.90 -23.05
N GLN A 304 0.38 3.20 -23.25
CA GLN A 304 -0.53 4.24 -22.82
C GLN A 304 -1.93 4.09 -23.44
N ASP A 305 -2.02 3.45 -24.60
CA ASP A 305 -3.30 3.15 -25.24
C ASP A 305 -4.11 2.09 -24.50
N LEU A 306 -3.48 1.28 -23.65
CA LEU A 306 -4.14 0.24 -22.84
C LEU A 306 -4.39 0.65 -21.38
N GLU A 307 -4.14 1.90 -21.01
CA GLU A 307 -4.30 2.39 -19.63
C GLU A 307 -5.69 2.14 -19.01
N LEU A 308 -6.74 2.01 -19.87
CA LEU A 308 -8.11 1.76 -19.43
C LEU A 308 -8.46 0.26 -19.32
N ALA A 309 -7.59 -0.63 -19.79
CA ALA A 309 -7.87 -2.06 -19.86
C ALA A 309 -7.43 -2.77 -18.57
N ARG A 310 -8.39 -3.43 -17.89
CA ARG A 310 -8.16 -4.28 -16.73
C ARG A 310 -8.85 -5.61 -16.90
N VAL A 311 -8.22 -6.68 -16.47
CA VAL A 311 -8.79 -8.03 -16.58
C VAL A 311 -8.69 -8.72 -15.24
N GLU A 312 -9.81 -9.08 -14.70
CA GLU A 312 -9.95 -9.79 -13.43
C GLU A 312 -9.89 -11.29 -13.67
N LEU A 313 -9.13 -12.00 -12.88
CA LEU A 313 -8.93 -13.44 -12.91
C LEU A 313 -8.91 -14.00 -11.50
N ASP A 314 -9.87 -14.87 -11.17
CA ASP A 314 -9.91 -15.61 -9.91
C ASP A 314 -9.25 -16.98 -10.09
N LEU A 315 -8.34 -17.34 -9.17
CA LEU A 315 -7.68 -18.63 -9.17
C LEU A 315 -8.54 -19.67 -8.44
N ASP A 316 -9.14 -20.54 -9.21
CA ASP A 316 -9.76 -21.77 -8.75
C ASP A 316 -8.84 -22.98 -8.91
N ALA A 317 -9.35 -24.19 -8.74
CA ALA A 317 -8.55 -25.41 -8.87
C ALA A 317 -8.03 -25.63 -10.31
N VAL A 318 -8.80 -25.22 -11.33
CA VAL A 318 -8.42 -25.36 -12.74
C VAL A 318 -7.36 -24.32 -13.11
N THR A 319 -7.65 -23.05 -12.83
CA THR A 319 -6.77 -21.93 -13.14
C THR A 319 -5.46 -22.01 -12.34
N GLY A 320 -5.55 -22.42 -11.06
CA GLY A 320 -4.40 -22.54 -10.16
C GLY A 320 -3.37 -23.58 -10.61
N ALA A 321 -3.77 -24.57 -11.42
CA ALA A 321 -2.83 -25.55 -11.99
C ALA A 321 -1.93 -24.93 -13.06
N HIS A 322 -2.33 -23.82 -13.69
CA HIS A 322 -1.65 -23.13 -14.78
C HIS A 322 -0.98 -21.83 -14.36
N VAL A 323 -0.98 -21.53 -13.06
CA VAL A 323 -0.41 -20.29 -12.51
C VAL A 323 0.63 -20.61 -11.46
N THR A 324 1.82 -20.06 -11.64
CA THR A 324 2.85 -20.07 -10.60
C THR A 324 2.96 -18.67 -10.00
N PHE A 325 3.05 -18.59 -8.68
CA PHE A 325 3.25 -17.35 -7.96
C PHE A 325 4.45 -17.47 -7.03
N ASN A 326 5.13 -16.36 -6.82
CA ASN A 326 6.25 -16.33 -5.89
C ASN A 326 5.75 -16.40 -4.43
N PRO A 327 6.57 -16.90 -3.50
CA PRO A 327 6.21 -16.96 -2.08
C PRO A 327 5.83 -15.61 -1.46
N GLU A 328 6.29 -14.51 -2.05
CA GLU A 328 6.07 -13.13 -1.59
C GLU A 328 4.75 -12.53 -2.11
N LYS A 329 3.99 -13.28 -2.92
CA LYS A 329 2.69 -12.87 -3.47
C LYS A 329 2.73 -11.53 -4.22
N THR A 330 3.86 -11.21 -4.87
CA THR A 330 4.08 -9.94 -5.59
C THR A 330 3.93 -10.04 -7.10
N GLY A 331 3.46 -11.18 -7.61
CA GLY A 331 3.21 -11.40 -9.03
C GLY A 331 2.95 -12.85 -9.34
N VAL A 332 2.37 -13.07 -10.49
CA VAL A 332 2.04 -14.40 -11.01
C VAL A 332 2.71 -14.62 -12.36
N VAL A 333 2.98 -15.88 -12.68
CA VAL A 333 3.44 -16.33 -14.00
C VAL A 333 2.41 -17.31 -14.54
N LEU A 334 1.87 -16.98 -15.70
CA LEU A 334 0.98 -17.89 -16.44
C LEU A 334 1.83 -18.89 -17.22
N ASP A 335 1.43 -20.14 -17.22
CA ASP A 335 2.06 -21.10 -18.14
C ASP A 335 1.65 -20.82 -19.59
N ALA A 336 2.34 -21.44 -20.55
CA ALA A 336 2.08 -21.26 -21.97
C ALA A 336 0.63 -21.68 -22.36
N THR A 337 0.09 -22.67 -21.67
CA THR A 337 -1.26 -23.20 -21.93
C THR A 337 -2.33 -22.18 -21.59
N LEU A 338 -2.26 -21.60 -20.38
CA LEU A 338 -3.21 -20.58 -19.95
C LEU A 338 -3.03 -19.28 -20.75
N ALA A 339 -1.77 -18.88 -21.01
CA ALA A 339 -1.50 -17.68 -21.80
C ALA A 339 -2.11 -17.78 -23.22
N ASP A 340 -1.92 -18.91 -23.90
CA ASP A 340 -2.49 -19.17 -25.23
C ASP A 340 -4.03 -19.22 -25.19
N ALA A 341 -4.60 -19.84 -24.16
CA ALA A 341 -6.05 -19.91 -23.97
C ALA A 341 -6.65 -18.51 -23.74
N VAL A 342 -6.02 -17.66 -22.92
CA VAL A 342 -6.46 -16.28 -22.68
C VAL A 342 -6.42 -15.44 -23.96
N LEU A 343 -5.37 -15.58 -24.78
CA LEU A 343 -5.28 -14.88 -26.07
C LEU A 343 -6.40 -15.28 -27.03
N LYS A 344 -6.92 -16.50 -26.91
CA LYS A 344 -8.03 -17.03 -27.71
C LYS A 344 -9.40 -16.85 -27.07
N ALA A 345 -9.45 -16.35 -25.83
CA ALA A 345 -10.69 -16.21 -25.05
C ALA A 345 -11.73 -15.35 -25.76
N ARG A 346 -12.99 -15.71 -25.59
CA ARG A 346 -14.13 -15.03 -26.20
C ARG A 346 -15.26 -14.81 -25.21
N ALA A 347 -15.98 -13.72 -25.40
CA ALA A 347 -17.29 -13.49 -24.77
C ALA A 347 -18.40 -14.22 -25.47
N GLY A 348 -19.51 -14.45 -24.78
CA GLY A 348 -20.74 -14.99 -25.41
C GLY A 348 -21.28 -14.13 -26.57
N SER A 349 -20.93 -12.83 -26.58
CA SER A 349 -21.20 -11.90 -27.69
C SER A 349 -20.31 -12.09 -28.92
N GLY A 350 -19.29 -12.97 -28.85
CA GLY A 350 -18.30 -13.18 -29.88
C GLY A 350 -17.06 -12.25 -29.78
N LEU A 351 -17.08 -11.26 -28.90
CA LEU A 351 -15.90 -10.39 -28.69
C LEU A 351 -14.71 -11.22 -28.21
N SER A 352 -13.58 -11.13 -28.91
CA SER A 352 -12.34 -11.78 -28.50
C SER A 352 -11.53 -10.92 -27.52
N PHE A 353 -10.57 -11.53 -26.81
CA PHE A 353 -9.61 -10.81 -25.97
C PHE A 353 -8.84 -9.72 -26.77
N ALA A 354 -8.42 -10.01 -27.98
CA ALA A 354 -7.80 -9.01 -28.87
C ALA A 354 -8.76 -7.86 -29.20
N GLY A 355 -10.04 -8.15 -29.50
CA GLY A 355 -11.05 -7.14 -29.75
C GLY A 355 -11.34 -6.26 -28.53
N PHE A 356 -11.26 -6.82 -27.32
CA PHE A 356 -11.31 -6.04 -26.07
C PHE A 356 -10.14 -5.06 -25.98
N LEU A 357 -8.91 -5.53 -26.24
CA LEU A 357 -7.73 -4.65 -26.23
C LEU A 357 -7.82 -3.54 -27.29
N ASP A 358 -8.33 -3.83 -28.47
CA ASP A 358 -8.53 -2.83 -29.52
C ASP A 358 -9.57 -1.78 -29.09
N ARG A 359 -10.67 -2.20 -28.49
CA ARG A 359 -11.66 -1.27 -27.93
C ARG A 359 -11.06 -0.38 -26.85
N ALA A 360 -10.23 -0.92 -25.97
CA ALA A 360 -9.53 -0.14 -24.94
C ALA A 360 -8.60 0.91 -25.56
N ARG A 361 -7.86 0.54 -26.62
CA ARG A 361 -7.00 1.49 -27.37
C ARG A 361 -7.82 2.62 -27.98
N ASP A 362 -8.94 2.32 -28.60
CA ASP A 362 -9.81 3.31 -29.22
C ASP A 362 -10.38 4.27 -28.17
N SER A 363 -10.91 3.76 -27.07
CA SER A 363 -11.46 4.56 -25.96
C SER A 363 -10.41 5.47 -25.35
N SER A 364 -9.18 4.97 -25.16
CA SER A 364 -8.06 5.79 -24.68
C SER A 364 -7.69 6.91 -25.65
N ARG A 365 -7.63 6.62 -26.96
CA ARG A 365 -7.31 7.61 -28.00
C ARG A 365 -8.40 8.67 -28.12
N GLU A 366 -9.67 8.27 -28.11
CA GLU A 366 -10.80 9.19 -28.12
C GLU A 366 -10.79 10.12 -26.92
N ALA A 367 -10.54 9.58 -25.73
CA ALA A 367 -10.47 10.37 -24.52
C ALA A 367 -9.35 11.41 -24.56
N ARG A 368 -8.19 11.06 -25.12
CA ARG A 368 -7.07 12.00 -25.32
C ARG A 368 -7.39 13.08 -26.35
N ARG A 369 -8.08 12.74 -27.44
CA ARG A 369 -8.52 13.72 -28.44
C ARG A 369 -9.51 14.74 -27.87
N ARG A 370 -10.37 14.31 -26.92
CA ARG A 370 -11.36 15.18 -26.27
C ARG A 370 -10.74 16.09 -25.20
N ARG A 371 -9.56 15.77 -24.67
CA ARG A 371 -8.83 16.66 -23.77
C ARG A 371 -8.28 17.82 -24.58
N GLY A 372 -8.76 19.05 -24.31
CA GLY A 372 -8.13 20.26 -24.85
C GLY A 372 -6.64 20.30 -24.46
N ARG A 373 -5.85 21.19 -25.09
CA ARG A 373 -4.42 21.31 -24.77
C ARG A 373 -4.22 21.51 -23.27
N PRO A 374 -3.46 20.64 -22.61
CA PRO A 374 -3.20 20.78 -21.19
C PRO A 374 -2.44 22.08 -20.89
N ILE A 375 -2.64 22.62 -19.70
CA ILE A 375 -1.89 23.78 -19.22
C ILE A 375 -0.51 23.30 -18.77
N ALA A 376 0.57 23.94 -19.20
CA ALA A 376 1.93 23.60 -18.80
C ALA A 376 2.18 24.04 -17.35
N VAL A 377 2.11 23.12 -16.39
CA VAL A 377 2.43 23.34 -14.97
C VAL A 377 3.20 22.13 -14.47
N VAL A 378 4.32 22.35 -13.80
CA VAL A 378 5.13 21.27 -13.21
C VAL A 378 4.58 20.96 -11.82
N PRO A 379 4.02 19.77 -11.57
CA PRO A 379 3.44 19.42 -10.28
C PRO A 379 4.51 19.32 -9.19
N PRO A 380 4.21 19.73 -7.92
CA PRO A 380 5.14 19.57 -6.81
C PRO A 380 5.43 18.10 -6.49
N ARG A 381 6.68 17.78 -6.13
CA ARG A 381 7.02 16.42 -5.62
C ARG A 381 6.44 16.18 -4.22
N PHE A 382 6.50 17.23 -3.36
CA PHE A 382 6.07 17.15 -1.97
C PHE A 382 5.10 18.29 -1.62
N GLY A 383 4.26 18.05 -0.61
CA GLY A 383 3.32 19.04 -0.09
C GLY A 383 1.88 18.85 -0.54
N LEU A 384 1.64 17.97 -1.52
CA LEU A 384 0.30 17.57 -1.97
C LEU A 384 0.08 16.07 -1.79
N PRO A 385 -1.15 15.63 -1.51
CA PRO A 385 -1.52 14.21 -1.48
C PRO A 385 -1.21 13.51 -2.82
N PRO A 386 -0.92 12.20 -2.81
CA PRO A 386 -0.64 11.44 -4.04
C PRO A 386 -1.73 11.57 -5.10
N SER A 387 -3.01 11.52 -4.70
CA SER A 387 -4.16 11.67 -5.58
C SER A 387 -4.19 13.00 -6.33
N LEU A 388 -3.75 14.10 -5.68
CA LEU A 388 -3.65 15.40 -6.35
C LEU A 388 -2.46 15.46 -7.30
N ARG A 389 -1.33 14.88 -6.96
CA ARG A 389 -0.18 14.80 -7.87
C ARG A 389 -0.55 14.09 -9.17
N THR A 390 -1.33 13.03 -9.06
CA THR A 390 -1.87 12.32 -10.21
C THR A 390 -2.82 13.20 -11.02
N ALA A 391 -3.73 13.92 -10.35
CA ALA A 391 -4.64 14.85 -11.03
C ALA A 391 -3.89 15.96 -11.77
N TYR A 392 -2.76 16.44 -11.22
CA TYR A 392 -1.88 17.38 -11.95
C TYR A 392 -1.29 16.73 -13.20
N ALA A 393 -0.71 15.54 -13.08
CA ALA A 393 -0.11 14.82 -14.21
C ALA A 393 -1.11 14.58 -15.35
N GLU A 394 -2.39 14.45 -15.02
CA GLU A 394 -3.46 14.28 -15.99
C GLU A 394 -3.97 15.60 -16.59
N ALA A 395 -4.01 16.67 -15.80
CA ALA A 395 -4.55 17.96 -16.21
C ALA A 395 -3.53 18.86 -16.90
N THR A 396 -2.23 18.59 -16.74
CA THR A 396 -1.13 19.46 -17.19
C THR A 396 -0.14 18.70 -18.06
N GLU A 397 0.54 19.38 -18.97
CA GLU A 397 1.68 18.82 -19.71
C GLU A 397 2.95 18.92 -18.84
N THR A 398 3.65 17.79 -18.70
CA THR A 398 4.99 17.81 -18.09
C THR A 398 5.96 18.54 -19.02
N VAL A 399 6.58 19.61 -18.54
CA VAL A 399 7.60 20.34 -19.30
C VAL A 399 8.93 19.59 -19.17
N PRO A 400 9.49 19.05 -20.26
CA PRO A 400 10.76 18.34 -20.20
C PRO A 400 11.88 19.27 -19.71
N GLY A 401 12.65 18.83 -18.72
CA GLY A 401 13.82 19.56 -18.20
C GLY A 401 13.52 20.55 -17.08
N GLU A 402 12.27 20.79 -16.71
CA GLU A 402 11.96 21.59 -15.52
C GLU A 402 11.80 20.70 -14.29
N GLU A 403 12.56 21.02 -13.24
CA GLU A 403 12.39 20.39 -11.94
C GLU A 403 11.23 21.02 -11.17
N PRO A 404 10.41 20.20 -10.47
CA PRO A 404 9.27 20.69 -9.69
C PRO A 404 9.70 21.52 -8.48
N PHE A 405 8.79 22.39 -8.03
CA PHE A 405 8.90 23.10 -6.77
C PHE A 405 8.14 22.31 -5.69
N ASP A 406 8.79 22.08 -4.55
CA ASP A 406 8.15 21.50 -3.36
C ASP A 406 7.32 22.57 -2.63
N ILE A 407 6.29 22.14 -1.88
CA ILE A 407 5.52 23.03 -1.02
C ILE A 407 5.68 22.54 0.41
N ARG A 408 6.25 23.37 1.28
CA ARG A 408 6.53 22.98 2.68
C ARG A 408 6.16 24.09 3.66
N TRP A 409 5.71 23.67 4.82
CA TRP A 409 5.57 24.56 5.96
C TRP A 409 6.94 25.00 6.46
N ARG A 410 7.13 26.31 6.68
CA ARG A 410 8.35 26.90 7.23
C ARG A 410 8.00 28.09 8.11
N THR A 411 8.83 28.37 9.09
CA THR A 411 8.70 29.61 9.86
C THR A 411 9.15 30.78 9.00
N LEU A 412 8.24 31.73 8.77
CA LEU A 412 8.46 32.96 8.03
C LEU A 412 8.12 34.15 8.93
N PRO A 413 8.55 35.37 8.55
CA PRO A 413 8.09 36.60 9.20
C PRO A 413 6.56 36.72 9.21
N PRO A 414 5.96 37.40 10.22
CA PRO A 414 4.51 37.45 10.36
C PRO A 414 3.78 38.23 9.27
N ASP A 415 4.47 39.03 8.50
CA ASP A 415 3.96 39.75 7.33
C ASP A 415 3.95 38.91 6.05
N LYS A 416 4.43 37.65 6.11
CA LYS A 416 4.46 36.75 4.97
C LYS A 416 3.64 35.49 5.21
N VAL A 417 2.76 35.15 4.26
CA VAL A 417 2.05 33.86 4.26
C VAL A 417 2.83 32.82 3.47
N TYR A 418 3.51 33.22 2.42
CA TYR A 418 4.36 32.31 1.62
C TYR A 418 5.64 33.03 1.15
N GLU A 419 6.62 32.26 0.74
CA GLU A 419 7.87 32.73 0.13
C GLU A 419 8.34 31.74 -0.93
N ILE A 420 8.80 32.23 -2.07
CA ILE A 420 9.37 31.40 -3.15
C ILE A 420 10.88 31.41 -3.01
N ASP A 421 11.45 30.25 -2.72
CA ASP A 421 12.89 29.99 -2.74
C ASP A 421 13.23 29.28 -4.06
N ARG A 422 13.80 30.01 -4.99
CA ARG A 422 14.08 29.49 -6.33
C ARG A 422 15.31 28.61 -6.37
N GLU A 423 16.30 28.88 -5.52
CA GLU A 423 17.52 28.09 -5.44
C GLU A 423 17.22 26.70 -4.86
N ALA A 424 16.46 26.68 -3.78
CA ALA A 424 16.00 25.43 -3.16
C ALA A 424 14.80 24.79 -3.87
N ARG A 425 14.24 25.40 -4.90
CA ARG A 425 13.01 25.00 -5.61
C ARG A 425 11.86 24.70 -4.66
N LEU A 426 11.59 25.65 -3.76
CA LEU A 426 10.67 25.47 -2.64
C LEU A 426 9.71 26.66 -2.53
N VAL A 427 8.42 26.35 -2.41
CA VAL A 427 7.40 27.29 -1.94
C VAL A 427 7.25 27.06 -0.44
N LYS A 428 7.72 28.00 0.35
CA LYS A 428 7.60 28.01 1.79
C LYS A 428 6.23 28.58 2.18
N VAL A 429 5.42 27.88 2.94
CA VAL A 429 4.16 28.37 3.51
C VAL A 429 4.39 28.60 5.00
N ASN A 430 3.92 29.74 5.53
CA ASN A 430 4.22 30.12 6.90
C ASN A 430 3.50 29.21 7.91
N ALA A 431 4.28 28.45 8.66
CA ALA A 431 3.79 27.53 9.68
C ALA A 431 2.99 28.25 10.82
N ARG A 432 3.23 29.56 11.02
CA ARG A 432 2.46 30.38 11.97
C ARG A 432 0.97 30.35 11.68
N TYR A 433 0.60 30.32 10.41
CA TYR A 433 -0.81 30.37 9.97
C TYR A 433 -1.40 28.99 9.68
N ARG A 434 -0.65 27.93 9.98
CA ARG A 434 -1.04 26.56 9.64
C ARG A 434 -2.41 26.18 10.23
N THR A 435 -2.63 26.46 11.51
CA THR A 435 -3.89 26.13 12.18
C THR A 435 -5.08 26.81 11.53
N ALA A 436 -4.93 28.10 11.16
CA ALA A 436 -5.97 28.84 10.47
C ALA A 436 -6.24 28.27 9.06
N ILE A 437 -5.17 27.93 8.31
CA ILE A 437 -5.26 27.41 6.94
C ILE A 437 -5.85 25.99 6.90
N VAL A 438 -5.55 25.16 7.89
CA VAL A 438 -6.00 23.75 7.95
C VAL A 438 -7.39 23.65 8.62
N GLY A 439 -7.78 24.64 9.41
CA GLY A 439 -9.01 24.61 10.21
C GLY A 439 -8.89 23.73 11.47
N GLY A 440 -7.67 23.46 11.93
CA GLY A 440 -7.40 22.65 13.10
C GLY A 440 -5.94 22.29 13.27
N ARG A 441 -5.61 21.49 14.29
CA ARG A 441 -4.24 20.99 14.49
C ARG A 441 -3.93 19.87 13.50
N SER A 442 -2.84 19.98 12.75
CA SER A 442 -2.31 18.96 11.85
C SER A 442 -0.79 19.06 11.80
N ASN A 443 -0.11 17.92 11.72
CA ASN A 443 1.35 17.84 11.54
C ASN A 443 1.75 17.27 10.17
N ARG A 444 0.80 16.96 9.30
CA ARG A 444 1.04 16.32 8.00
C ARG A 444 1.56 17.30 6.97
N ASN A 445 2.59 16.94 6.21
CA ASN A 445 3.10 17.79 5.14
C ASN A 445 2.15 17.95 3.93
N ASN A 446 1.22 17.02 3.75
CA ASN A 446 0.22 17.01 2.70
C ASN A 446 -1.15 17.57 3.14
N ASP A 447 -1.23 18.19 4.32
CA ASP A 447 -2.42 18.90 4.79
C ASP A 447 -2.71 20.18 3.98
N ALA A 448 -3.87 20.77 4.18
CA ALA A 448 -4.35 21.94 3.41
C ALA A 448 -4.24 21.77 1.88
N PRO A 449 -4.69 20.66 1.30
CA PRO A 449 -4.49 20.38 -0.12
C PRO A 449 -5.11 21.46 -1.02
N LEU A 450 -6.28 21.98 -0.66
CA LEU A 450 -6.95 23.04 -1.42
C LEU A 450 -6.10 24.31 -1.48
N VAL A 451 -5.66 24.83 -0.33
CA VAL A 451 -4.88 26.06 -0.26
C VAL A 451 -3.53 25.93 -0.96
N LYS A 452 -2.84 24.80 -0.76
CA LYS A 452 -1.57 24.53 -1.44
C LYS A 452 -1.72 24.40 -2.95
N THR A 453 -2.79 23.78 -3.43
CA THR A 453 -3.09 23.68 -4.86
C THR A 453 -3.38 25.06 -5.45
N LEU A 454 -4.24 25.86 -4.80
CA LEU A 454 -4.55 27.23 -5.26
C LEU A 454 -3.30 28.11 -5.28
N LEU A 455 -2.47 28.02 -4.21
CA LEU A 455 -1.22 28.77 -4.14
C LEU A 455 -0.25 28.35 -5.24
N HIS A 456 -0.11 27.06 -5.51
CA HIS A 456 0.74 26.56 -6.59
C HIS A 456 0.28 27.04 -7.96
N LEU A 457 -1.02 26.99 -8.25
CA LEU A 457 -1.57 27.46 -9.51
C LEU A 457 -1.44 28.99 -9.66
N LEU A 458 -1.66 29.75 -8.59
CA LEU A 458 -1.47 31.20 -8.56
C LEU A 458 -0.02 31.57 -8.87
N LEU A 459 0.92 30.80 -8.34
CA LEU A 459 2.35 31.04 -8.50
C LEU A 459 2.97 30.37 -9.76
N ALA A 460 2.22 29.58 -10.53
CA ALA A 460 2.75 28.80 -11.64
C ALA A 460 3.61 29.63 -12.61
N ASN A 461 3.12 30.81 -13.01
CA ASN A 461 3.86 31.71 -13.88
C ASN A 461 5.13 32.29 -13.24
N HIS A 462 5.14 32.41 -11.91
CA HIS A 462 6.31 32.88 -11.14
C HIS A 462 7.34 31.80 -10.95
N LEU A 463 6.90 30.52 -10.92
CA LEU A 463 7.79 29.36 -10.76
C LEU A 463 8.54 29.04 -12.04
N THR A 464 7.90 29.20 -13.21
CA THR A 464 8.47 28.89 -14.54
C THR A 464 9.25 30.05 -15.14
N SER A 465 9.02 31.30 -14.72
CA SER A 465 9.68 32.48 -15.28
C SER A 465 11.14 32.62 -14.80
N THR A 466 12.05 32.80 -15.74
CA THR A 466 13.48 33.07 -15.46
C THR A 466 13.80 34.50 -15.05
N LYS A 467 12.88 35.46 -15.32
CA LYS A 467 13.09 36.89 -15.03
C LYS A 467 11.95 37.48 -14.18
N ASN A 468 12.28 38.09 -13.06
CA ASN A 468 11.34 38.84 -12.22
C ASN A 468 11.24 40.28 -12.70
N GLY A 469 10.31 40.55 -13.61
CA GLY A 469 10.00 41.92 -14.02
C GLY A 469 9.33 42.71 -12.86
N ALA A 470 9.38 44.07 -12.95
CA ALA A 470 8.77 44.94 -11.94
C ALA A 470 7.25 44.71 -11.77
N ARG A 471 6.57 44.32 -12.84
CA ARG A 471 5.14 43.96 -12.82
C ARG A 471 4.92 42.72 -11.95
N MET A 472 5.69 41.66 -12.14
CA MET A 472 5.58 40.39 -11.42
C MET A 472 5.86 40.57 -9.92
N LYS A 473 6.82 41.43 -9.56
CA LYS A 473 7.10 41.76 -8.15
C LYS A 473 5.90 42.45 -7.49
N ARG A 474 5.24 43.40 -8.17
CA ARG A 474 4.05 44.07 -7.65
C ARG A 474 2.87 43.11 -7.51
N GLU A 475 2.65 42.24 -8.47
CA GLU A 475 1.60 41.18 -8.37
C GLU A 475 1.85 40.26 -7.20
N THR A 476 3.06 39.74 -7.00
CA THR A 476 3.42 38.88 -5.87
C THR A 476 3.19 39.61 -4.53
N GLN A 477 3.53 40.87 -4.43
CA GLN A 477 3.34 41.66 -3.25
C GLN A 477 1.84 41.89 -2.95
N ALA A 478 1.05 42.27 -3.95
CA ALA A 478 -0.39 42.45 -3.79
C ALA A 478 -1.10 41.10 -3.36
N TRP A 479 -0.70 40.01 -3.97
CA TRP A 479 -1.24 38.68 -3.58
C TRP A 479 -0.84 38.29 -2.16
N GLN A 480 0.40 38.60 -1.75
CA GLN A 480 0.86 38.39 -0.38
C GLN A 480 -0.03 39.17 0.63
N GLU A 481 -0.30 40.42 0.36
CA GLU A 481 -1.14 41.27 1.23
C GLU A 481 -2.57 40.75 1.32
N LEU A 482 -3.17 40.37 0.18
CA LEU A 482 -4.54 39.83 0.14
C LEU A 482 -4.64 38.46 0.85
N VAL A 483 -3.70 37.56 0.61
CA VAL A 483 -3.68 36.25 1.25
C VAL A 483 -3.42 36.37 2.76
N LEU A 484 -2.58 37.33 3.18
CA LEU A 484 -2.34 37.62 4.58
C LEU A 484 -3.62 38.13 5.26
N ALA A 485 -4.32 39.08 4.65
CA ALA A 485 -5.59 39.60 5.17
C ALA A 485 -6.64 38.47 5.32
N ALA A 486 -6.75 37.59 4.32
CA ALA A 486 -7.69 36.48 4.36
C ALA A 486 -7.34 35.45 5.47
N VAL A 487 -6.07 35.15 5.69
CA VAL A 487 -5.63 34.22 6.74
C VAL A 487 -5.84 34.81 8.13
N LEU A 488 -5.59 36.11 8.31
CA LEU A 488 -5.83 36.77 9.59
C LEU A 488 -7.34 36.83 9.93
N GLU A 489 -8.19 37.08 8.94
CA GLU A 489 -9.64 37.01 9.10
C GLU A 489 -10.09 35.59 9.49
N GLN A 490 -9.59 34.57 8.81
CA GLN A 490 -9.90 33.17 9.16
C GLN A 490 -9.42 32.80 10.56
N GLN A 491 -8.26 33.31 10.98
CA GLN A 491 -7.74 33.10 12.32
C GLN A 491 -8.63 33.75 13.36
N ALA A 492 -9.09 34.99 13.14
CA ALA A 492 -10.00 35.69 14.02
C ALA A 492 -11.36 34.97 14.17
N GLN A 493 -11.86 34.37 13.09
CA GLN A 493 -13.09 33.57 13.12
C GLN A 493 -12.93 32.30 13.95
N LEU A 494 -11.78 31.65 13.90
CA LEU A 494 -11.48 30.47 14.72
C LEU A 494 -11.30 30.82 16.19
N ASP A 495 -10.65 31.95 16.48
CA ASP A 495 -10.41 32.43 17.85
C ASP A 495 -11.71 32.99 18.47
N GLY A 496 -12.58 33.62 17.67
CA GLY A 496 -13.88 34.15 18.09
C GLY A 496 -14.97 33.09 18.23
N GLY A 497 -14.85 31.94 17.59
CA GLY A 497 -15.81 30.83 17.66
C GLY A 497 -15.71 29.96 18.92
N THR A 498 -14.75 30.20 19.80
CA THR A 498 -14.60 29.51 21.10
C THR A 498 -15.39 30.12 22.25
N GLY A 499 -16.22 31.11 21.96
CA GLY A 499 -17.02 31.84 22.93
C GLY A 499 -18.52 31.85 22.60
N LEU A 500 -19.19 30.68 22.66
CA LEU A 500 -20.63 30.62 22.81
C LEU A 500 -21.01 29.52 23.81
N PRO A 501 -22.01 29.77 24.69
CA PRO A 501 -22.25 29.12 25.96
C PRO A 501 -22.71 27.68 25.87
#